data_f66be5a01100198fe27d7b3df41c7a41
#
_entry.id   f66be5a01100198fe27d7b3df41c7a41
#
_cell.length_a   1.000
_cell.length_b   1.000
_cell.length_c   1.000
_cell.angle_alpha   90.00
_cell.angle_beta   90.00
_cell.angle_gamma   90.00
#
_symmetry.space_group_name_H-M   'P 1'
#
loop_
_entity.id
_entity.type
_entity.pdbx_description
1 polymer ?
#
loop_
_entity_poly.entity_id
_entity_poly.type
_entity_poly.pdbx_seq_one_letter_code
_entity_poly.pdbx_strand_id
1 'polypeptide(L)'
;MFSLVAASISLLLHTETGVGGESNAMAEWVKIRFVLSPGSEAHIGCVNLADGSYERDRCLMNLSSVSNDTRPCRDVQTTRMKDRCYAKRAWSWNDGVPCLNLSSDVRRDSCLIALWLENGNFHVCKNLFSDNLRDACFVMQTIIELLD
;
A
#
# COMPACT_ATOMS: atom_id res chain seq x y z
N MET A 1 -22.42 31.05 -15.54
CA MET A 1 -21.42 31.14 -16.61
C MET A 1 -20.21 30.30 -16.19
N PHE A 2 -20.18 29.04 -16.58
CA PHE A 2 -19.06 28.15 -16.33
C PHE A 2 -18.30 27.97 -17.64
N SER A 3 -17.04 28.42 -17.64
CA SER A 3 -16.14 28.35 -18.81
C SER A 3 -15.47 26.96 -18.81
N LEU A 4 -15.84 26.16 -19.81
CA LEU A 4 -15.19 24.89 -20.12
C LEU A 4 -13.84 25.19 -20.80
N VAL A 5 -12.74 24.97 -20.09
CA VAL A 5 -11.41 24.93 -20.69
C VAL A 5 -11.16 23.51 -21.19
N ALA A 6 -11.39 23.30 -22.47
CA ALA A 6 -10.99 22.08 -23.16
C ALA A 6 -9.47 22.14 -23.39
N ALA A 7 -8.72 21.34 -22.60
CA ALA A 7 -7.31 21.13 -22.86
C ALA A 7 -7.16 20.09 -23.98
N SER A 8 -6.88 20.59 -25.20
CA SER A 8 -6.48 19.73 -26.31
C SER A 8 -5.06 19.25 -26.09
N ILE A 9 -4.91 17.97 -25.77
CA ILE A 9 -3.60 17.31 -25.72
C ILE A 9 -3.29 16.80 -27.13
N SER A 10 -2.40 17.53 -27.82
CA SER A 10 -1.84 17.07 -29.11
C SER A 10 -0.93 15.85 -28.86
N LEU A 11 -1.36 14.71 -29.37
CA LEU A 11 -0.59 13.46 -29.37
C LEU A 11 0.46 13.56 -30.47
N LEU A 12 1.70 13.91 -30.12
CA LEU A 12 2.84 13.73 -31.01
C LEU A 12 3.28 12.27 -30.91
N LEU A 13 2.81 11.45 -31.86
CA LEU A 13 3.30 10.11 -32.10
C LEU A 13 4.70 10.20 -32.74
N HIS A 14 5.74 10.07 -31.92
CA HIS A 14 7.05 9.71 -32.43
C HIS A 14 7.14 8.19 -32.48
N THR A 15 7.02 7.64 -33.70
CA THR A 15 7.31 6.24 -34.00
C THR A 15 8.82 6.09 -34.11
N GLU A 16 9.48 5.67 -33.05
CA GLU A 16 10.82 5.10 -33.16
C GLU A 16 10.70 3.57 -33.25
N THR A 17 10.98 3.07 -34.44
CA THR A 17 11.13 1.65 -34.74
C THR A 17 12.49 1.18 -34.20
N GLY A 18 12.49 0.63 -33.00
CA GLY A 18 13.63 -0.04 -32.38
C GLY A 18 13.28 -1.50 -32.13
N VAL A 19 13.81 -2.39 -32.94
CA VAL A 19 13.75 -3.87 -32.78
C VAL A 19 14.59 -4.26 -31.57
N GLY A 20 13.96 -4.77 -30.51
CA GLY A 20 14.69 -5.34 -29.36
C GLY A 20 13.85 -5.49 -28.09
N GLY A 21 13.38 -6.70 -27.81
CA GLY A 21 13.02 -7.17 -26.49
C GLY A 21 11.57 -6.99 -26.06
N GLU A 22 10.74 -8.01 -26.29
CA GLU A 22 9.33 -8.07 -25.84
C GLU A 22 9.11 -7.91 -24.33
N SER A 23 10.15 -8.05 -23.50
CA SER A 23 10.07 -7.89 -22.05
C SER A 23 9.92 -6.42 -21.58
N ASN A 24 10.40 -5.45 -22.37
CA ASN A 24 10.33 -4.04 -22.01
C ASN A 24 8.97 -3.41 -22.35
N ALA A 25 8.29 -3.88 -23.38
CA ALA A 25 7.00 -3.34 -23.79
C ALA A 25 5.92 -3.56 -22.71
N MET A 26 5.88 -4.74 -22.08
CA MET A 26 4.92 -5.02 -20.99
C MET A 26 5.16 -4.14 -19.74
N ALA A 27 6.41 -3.90 -19.41
CA ALA A 27 6.74 -3.03 -18.28
C ALA A 27 6.36 -1.56 -18.54
N GLU A 28 6.42 -1.13 -19.79
CA GLU A 28 6.05 0.22 -20.20
C GLU A 28 4.53 0.41 -20.29
N TRP A 29 3.81 -0.58 -20.77
CA TRP A 29 2.34 -0.59 -20.76
C TRP A 29 1.77 -0.53 -19.34
N VAL A 30 2.38 -1.22 -18.39
CA VAL A 30 2.00 -1.14 -16.97
C VAL A 30 2.26 0.27 -16.43
N LYS A 31 3.36 0.91 -16.79
CA LYS A 31 3.65 2.29 -16.38
C LYS A 31 2.65 3.30 -16.96
N ILE A 32 2.29 3.19 -18.23
CA ILE A 32 1.37 4.12 -18.90
C ILE A 32 -0.05 3.97 -18.33
N ARG A 33 -0.56 2.76 -18.11
CA ARG A 33 -1.85 2.53 -17.44
C ARG A 33 -1.87 3.00 -16.00
N PHE A 34 -0.75 2.88 -15.29
CA PHE A 34 -0.63 3.36 -13.91
C PHE A 34 -0.79 4.88 -13.77
N VAL A 35 -0.40 5.63 -14.79
CA VAL A 35 -0.50 7.11 -14.81
C VAL A 35 -1.89 7.57 -15.25
N LEU A 36 -2.59 6.79 -16.09
CA LEU A 36 -3.83 7.23 -16.74
C LEU A 36 -5.13 6.75 -16.07
N SER A 37 -5.06 5.75 -15.19
CA SER A 37 -6.24 5.18 -14.52
C SER A 37 -5.98 4.94 -13.04
N PRO A 38 -6.23 5.92 -12.18
CA PRO A 38 -6.14 5.69 -10.73
C PRO A 38 -7.29 4.79 -10.27
N GLY A 39 -7.00 3.63 -9.73
CA GLY A 39 -7.94 2.77 -9.01
C GLY A 39 -8.27 1.43 -9.68
N SER A 40 -9.48 1.24 -10.17
CA SER A 40 -10.01 -0.08 -10.53
C SER A 40 -9.33 -0.74 -11.75
N GLU A 41 -9.03 0.04 -12.79
CA GLU A 41 -8.41 -0.50 -14.02
C GLU A 41 -6.95 -0.92 -13.81
N ALA A 42 -6.18 -0.13 -13.06
CA ALA A 42 -4.82 -0.48 -12.70
C ALA A 42 -4.78 -1.75 -11.83
N HIS A 43 -5.75 -1.93 -10.95
CA HIS A 43 -5.89 -3.13 -10.13
C HIS A 43 -6.19 -4.36 -11.01
N ILE A 44 -7.15 -4.26 -11.93
CA ILE A 44 -7.45 -5.31 -12.91
C ILE A 44 -6.20 -5.65 -13.74
N GLY A 45 -5.42 -4.66 -14.14
CA GLY A 45 -4.16 -4.86 -14.85
C GLY A 45 -3.16 -5.71 -14.06
N CYS A 46 -3.02 -5.46 -12.75
CA CYS A 46 -2.13 -6.25 -11.89
C CYS A 46 -2.64 -7.69 -11.69
N VAL A 47 -3.94 -7.88 -11.43
CA VAL A 47 -4.50 -9.22 -11.15
C VAL A 47 -4.52 -10.12 -12.39
N ASN A 48 -4.48 -9.55 -13.59
CA ASN A 48 -4.39 -10.29 -14.84
C ASN A 48 -2.98 -10.80 -15.18
N LEU A 49 -1.95 -10.40 -14.38
CA LEU A 49 -0.63 -11.03 -14.49
C LEU A 49 -0.69 -12.47 -13.98
N ALA A 50 0.29 -13.29 -14.38
CA ALA A 50 0.34 -14.71 -14.03
C ALA A 50 0.18 -14.94 -12.52
N ASP A 51 -0.74 -15.81 -12.13
CA ASP A 51 -1.03 -16.12 -10.72
C ASP A 51 0.22 -16.59 -9.99
N GLY A 52 0.40 -16.09 -8.77
CA GLY A 52 1.54 -16.42 -7.92
C GLY A 52 2.87 -15.83 -8.39
N SER A 53 2.88 -15.04 -9.46
CA SER A 53 4.10 -14.42 -9.94
C SER A 53 4.56 -13.28 -9.03
N TYR A 54 5.87 -13.14 -8.91
CA TYR A 54 6.48 -12.02 -8.19
C TYR A 54 6.08 -10.67 -8.82
N GLU A 55 5.95 -10.62 -10.13
CA GLU A 55 5.57 -9.43 -10.90
C GLU A 55 4.15 -8.97 -10.54
N ARG A 56 3.21 -9.92 -10.40
CA ARG A 56 1.84 -9.63 -9.97
C ARG A 56 1.82 -9.04 -8.56
N ASP A 57 2.45 -9.70 -7.61
CA ASP A 57 2.51 -9.24 -6.23
C ASP A 57 3.19 -7.87 -6.13
N ARG A 58 4.28 -7.65 -6.88
CA ARG A 58 4.98 -6.36 -6.94
C ARG A 58 4.11 -5.25 -7.54
N CYS A 59 3.37 -5.57 -8.60
CA CYS A 59 2.41 -4.64 -9.23
C CYS A 59 1.36 -4.18 -8.21
N LEU A 60 0.73 -5.14 -7.49
CA LEU A 60 -0.27 -4.85 -6.46
C LEU A 60 0.30 -4.02 -5.30
N MET A 61 1.53 -4.33 -4.85
CA MET A 61 2.20 -3.55 -3.81
C MET A 61 2.47 -2.10 -4.25
N ASN A 62 2.93 -1.91 -5.49
CA ASN A 62 3.17 -0.57 -6.03
C ASN A 62 1.86 0.20 -6.16
N LEU A 63 0.81 -0.46 -6.66
CA LEU A 63 -0.52 0.12 -6.76
C LEU A 63 -1.03 0.59 -5.39
N SER A 64 -0.91 -0.27 -4.36
CA SER A 64 -1.33 0.11 -3.02
C SER A 64 -0.54 1.30 -2.46
N SER A 65 0.71 1.49 -2.89
CA SER A 65 1.54 2.61 -2.44
C SER A 65 1.11 3.96 -3.00
N VAL A 66 0.51 4.00 -4.18
CA VAL A 66 0.07 5.22 -4.86
C VAL A 66 -1.43 5.47 -4.74
N SER A 67 -2.23 4.43 -4.54
CA SER A 67 -3.66 4.54 -4.31
C SER A 67 -3.96 4.68 -2.81
N ASN A 68 -4.99 5.43 -2.46
CA ASN A 68 -5.46 5.50 -1.08
C ASN A 68 -6.35 4.29 -0.73
N ASP A 69 -5.87 3.06 -1.03
CA ASP A 69 -6.65 1.84 -0.98
C ASP A 69 -5.82 0.65 -0.51
N THR A 70 -6.39 -0.17 0.38
CA THR A 70 -5.79 -1.42 0.85
C THR A 70 -6.20 -2.65 0.03
N ARG A 71 -7.19 -2.53 -0.84
CA ARG A 71 -7.67 -3.66 -1.66
C ARG A 71 -6.55 -4.37 -2.43
N PRO A 72 -5.58 -3.65 -3.06
CA PRO A 72 -4.48 -4.32 -3.74
C PRO A 72 -3.65 -5.23 -2.83
N CYS A 73 -3.46 -4.86 -1.54
CA CYS A 73 -2.73 -5.71 -0.59
C CYS A 73 -3.44 -7.04 -0.33
N ARG A 74 -4.78 -7.05 -0.37
CA ARG A 74 -5.57 -8.27 -0.15
C ARG A 74 -5.29 -9.32 -1.21
N ASP A 75 -5.07 -8.88 -2.44
CA ASP A 75 -4.90 -9.75 -3.61
C ASP A 75 -3.45 -10.19 -3.85
N VAL A 76 -2.49 -9.66 -3.08
CA VAL A 76 -1.12 -10.17 -3.01
C VAL A 76 -1.15 -11.61 -2.48
N GLN A 77 -0.52 -12.55 -3.20
CA GLN A 77 -0.59 -13.98 -2.86
C GLN A 77 0.54 -14.43 -1.94
N THR A 78 1.76 -13.94 -2.14
CA THR A 78 2.88 -14.27 -1.28
C THR A 78 2.69 -13.66 0.11
N THR A 79 2.55 -14.48 1.14
CA THR A 79 2.28 -14.05 2.53
C THR A 79 3.25 -12.96 2.99
N ARG A 80 4.55 -13.12 2.74
CA ARG A 80 5.57 -12.14 3.13
C ARG A 80 5.36 -10.78 2.43
N MET A 81 5.00 -10.80 1.15
CA MET A 81 4.74 -9.57 0.39
C MET A 81 3.42 -8.93 0.81
N LYS A 82 2.40 -9.73 1.09
CA LYS A 82 1.11 -9.28 1.63
C LYS A 82 1.31 -8.55 2.96
N ASP A 83 2.03 -9.16 3.90
CA ASP A 83 2.34 -8.54 5.18
C ASP A 83 3.10 -7.21 5.00
N ARG A 84 4.10 -7.20 4.10
CA ARG A 84 4.85 -5.98 3.80
C ARG A 84 3.97 -4.88 3.19
N CYS A 85 3.01 -5.27 2.35
CA CYS A 85 2.04 -4.36 1.75
C CYS A 85 1.20 -3.67 2.83
N TYR A 86 0.59 -4.44 3.71
CA TYR A 86 -0.24 -3.92 4.79
C TYR A 86 0.56 -3.08 5.80
N ALA A 87 1.75 -3.55 6.22
CA ALA A 87 2.61 -2.81 7.13
C ALA A 87 3.00 -1.45 6.54
N LYS A 88 3.41 -1.41 5.26
CA LYS A 88 3.74 -0.16 4.57
C LYS A 88 2.55 0.82 4.54
N ARG A 89 1.33 0.30 4.37
CA ARG A 89 0.12 1.14 4.40
C ARG A 89 -0.15 1.70 5.79
N ALA A 90 -0.05 0.87 6.82
CA ALA A 90 -0.18 1.30 8.20
C ALA A 90 0.75 2.47 8.52
N TRP A 91 2.01 2.36 8.12
CA TRP A 91 3.02 3.41 8.30
C TRP A 91 2.69 4.69 7.53
N SER A 92 2.35 4.56 6.25
CA SER A 92 2.10 5.73 5.39
C SER A 92 0.92 6.58 5.86
N TRP A 93 -0.04 5.96 6.55
CA TRP A 93 -1.25 6.65 7.02
C TRP A 93 -1.27 6.90 8.53
N ASN A 94 -0.27 6.40 9.23
CA ASN A 94 -0.27 6.34 10.70
C ASN A 94 -1.56 5.71 11.24
N ASP A 95 -2.03 4.64 10.57
CA ASP A 95 -3.26 3.93 10.88
C ASP A 95 -2.97 2.47 11.22
N GLY A 96 -3.45 2.00 12.38
CA GLY A 96 -3.28 0.62 12.82
C GLY A 96 -4.18 -0.40 12.12
N VAL A 97 -5.23 0.02 11.42
CA VAL A 97 -6.19 -0.90 10.78
C VAL A 97 -5.52 -1.84 9.77
N PRO A 98 -4.62 -1.41 8.88
CA PRO A 98 -3.90 -2.32 8.00
C PRO A 98 -3.06 -3.36 8.74
N CYS A 99 -2.50 -3.05 9.94
CA CYS A 99 -1.73 -4.03 10.74
C CYS A 99 -2.56 -5.27 11.10
N LEU A 100 -3.88 -5.11 11.30
CA LEU A 100 -4.78 -6.21 11.68
C LEU A 100 -4.89 -7.29 10.59
N ASN A 101 -4.49 -6.99 9.35
CA ASN A 101 -4.50 -7.92 8.22
C ASN A 101 -3.19 -8.71 8.05
N LEU A 102 -2.23 -8.56 8.97
CA LEU A 102 -0.98 -9.33 8.93
C LEU A 102 -1.22 -10.78 9.32
N SER A 103 -0.35 -11.66 8.82
CA SER A 103 -0.54 -13.12 8.83
C SER A 103 -0.43 -13.78 10.21
N SER A 104 0.12 -13.09 11.21
CA SER A 104 0.24 -13.62 12.58
C SER A 104 0.10 -12.51 13.62
N ASP A 105 -0.30 -12.89 14.83
CA ASP A 105 -0.49 -11.97 15.96
C ASP A 105 0.83 -11.26 16.32
N VAL A 106 1.94 -11.97 16.29
CA VAL A 106 3.28 -11.38 16.54
C VAL A 106 3.59 -10.28 15.53
N ARG A 107 3.25 -10.48 14.25
CA ARG A 107 3.47 -9.45 13.22
C ARG A 107 2.51 -8.29 13.37
N ARG A 108 1.26 -8.56 13.75
CA ARG A 108 0.26 -7.53 14.04
C ARG A 108 0.72 -6.65 15.18
N ASP A 109 1.10 -7.24 16.31
CA ASP A 109 1.60 -6.51 17.47
C ASP A 109 2.87 -5.74 17.14
N SER A 110 3.83 -6.33 16.41
CA SER A 110 5.05 -5.63 15.99
C SER A 110 4.74 -4.41 15.11
N CYS A 111 3.77 -4.51 14.21
CA CYS A 111 3.33 -3.40 13.37
C CYS A 111 2.69 -2.29 14.20
N LEU A 112 1.80 -2.65 15.13
CA LEU A 112 1.10 -1.69 16.00
C LEU A 112 2.07 -1.02 16.98
N ILE A 113 3.01 -1.78 17.57
CA ILE A 113 4.05 -1.24 18.45
C ILE A 113 4.92 -0.24 17.71
N ALA A 114 5.30 -0.53 16.46
CA ALA A 114 6.09 0.39 15.67
C ALA A 114 5.35 1.73 15.44
N LEU A 115 4.04 1.69 15.13
CA LEU A 115 3.22 2.91 15.00
C LEU A 115 3.12 3.68 16.32
N TRP A 116 2.97 2.97 17.43
CA TRP A 116 2.96 3.59 18.75
C TRP A 116 4.29 4.27 19.07
N LEU A 117 5.41 3.53 19.01
CA LEU A 117 6.72 4.02 19.46
C LEU A 117 7.29 5.12 18.54
N GLU A 118 7.07 5.03 17.22
CA GLU A 118 7.71 5.96 16.29
C GLU A 118 6.83 7.16 15.94
N ASN A 119 5.52 6.97 15.94
CA ASN A 119 4.57 8.02 15.55
C ASN A 119 3.71 8.54 16.70
N GLY A 120 3.90 8.04 17.92
CA GLY A 120 3.09 8.43 19.08
C GLY A 120 1.61 8.05 18.95
N ASN A 121 1.28 7.05 18.12
CA ASN A 121 -0.11 6.67 17.87
C ASN A 121 -0.63 5.71 18.95
N PHE A 122 -1.05 6.24 20.09
CA PHE A 122 -1.61 5.45 21.19
C PHE A 122 -2.99 4.84 20.89
N HIS A 123 -3.69 5.32 19.86
CA HIS A 123 -4.97 4.72 19.47
C HIS A 123 -4.86 3.26 19.06
N VAL A 124 -3.65 2.81 18.70
CA VAL A 124 -3.39 1.41 18.34
C VAL A 124 -3.32 0.48 19.55
N CYS A 125 -3.11 0.98 20.78
CA CYS A 125 -2.95 0.18 22.00
C CYS A 125 -4.08 -0.82 22.19
N LYS A 126 -5.32 -0.40 21.96
CA LYS A 126 -6.52 -1.25 22.10
C LYS A 126 -6.56 -2.43 21.14
N ASN A 127 -5.79 -2.37 20.06
CA ASN A 127 -5.76 -3.39 18.99
C ASN A 127 -4.61 -4.40 19.16
N LEU A 128 -3.75 -4.22 20.18
CA LEU A 128 -2.69 -5.18 20.49
C LEU A 128 -3.30 -6.51 20.95
N PHE A 129 -2.77 -7.60 20.42
CA PHE A 129 -3.24 -8.95 20.68
C PHE A 129 -2.74 -9.46 22.03
N SER A 130 -1.47 -9.18 22.34
CA SER A 130 -0.87 -9.49 23.64
C SER A 130 -1.38 -8.55 24.73
N ASP A 131 -2.00 -9.08 25.77
CA ASP A 131 -2.50 -8.32 26.92
C ASP A 131 -1.36 -7.54 27.59
N ASN A 132 -0.21 -8.17 27.81
CA ASN A 132 0.96 -7.54 28.40
C ASN A 132 1.44 -6.29 27.60
N LEU A 133 1.45 -6.41 26.28
CA LEU A 133 1.84 -5.29 25.40
C LEU A 133 0.79 -4.20 25.40
N ARG A 134 -0.48 -4.57 25.46
CA ARG A 134 -1.60 -3.63 25.55
C ARG A 134 -1.54 -2.84 26.84
N ASP A 135 -1.34 -3.51 27.97
CA ASP A 135 -1.23 -2.87 29.29
C ASP A 135 -0.01 -1.93 29.34
N ALA A 136 1.15 -2.37 28.84
CA ALA A 136 2.35 -1.54 28.74
C ALA A 136 2.11 -0.29 27.88
N CYS A 137 1.40 -0.44 26.77
CA CYS A 137 1.07 0.67 25.86
C CYS A 137 0.20 1.73 26.57
N PHE A 138 -0.83 1.31 27.30
CA PHE A 138 -1.69 2.23 28.06
C PHE A 138 -0.97 2.89 29.22
N VAL A 139 -0.11 2.17 29.94
CA VAL A 139 0.72 2.76 31.01
C VAL A 139 1.63 3.85 30.44
N MET A 140 2.29 3.62 29.32
CA MET A 140 3.13 4.64 28.68
C MET A 140 2.33 5.85 28.21
N GLN A 141 1.13 5.66 27.66
CA GLN A 141 0.24 6.76 27.31
C GLN A 141 -0.05 7.63 28.53
N THR A 142 -0.45 7.02 29.64
CA THR A 142 -0.76 7.74 30.90
C THR A 142 0.46 8.52 31.41
N ILE A 143 1.66 7.92 31.35
CA ILE A 143 2.88 8.61 31.80
C ILE A 143 3.15 9.86 30.95
N ILE A 144 3.00 9.77 29.63
CA ILE A 144 3.23 10.90 28.73
C ILE A 144 2.21 12.00 29.00
N GLU A 145 0.93 11.65 29.13
CA GLU A 145 -0.14 12.62 29.44
C GLU A 145 0.03 13.33 30.83
N LEU A 146 0.80 12.75 31.75
CA LEU A 146 1.11 13.37 33.05
C LEU A 146 2.35 14.26 32.97
N LEU A 147 3.18 14.18 31.95
CA LEU A 147 4.42 14.94 31.81
C LEU A 147 4.26 16.17 30.89
N ASP A 148 3.17 16.26 30.13
CA ASP A 148 2.79 17.42 29.32
C ASP A 148 1.95 18.42 30.12
#